data_0bf7afb370d5690ce6b99da759e846ab
#
_entry.id   0bf7afb370d5690ce6b99da759e846ab
#
_cell.length_a   1.000
_cell.length_b   1.000
_cell.length_c   1.000
_cell.angle_alpha   90.00
_cell.angle_beta   90.00
_cell.angle_gamma   90.00
#
_symmetry.space_group_name_H-M   'P 1'
#
loop_
_entity.id
_entity.type
_entity.pdbx_description
1 polymer ?
#
loop_
_entity_poly.entity_id
_entity_poly.type
_entity_poly.pdbx_seq_one_letter_code
_entity_poly.pdbx_strand_id
1 'polypeptide(L)'
;MDANLKIARAKTQLVLKHPFFGSIAMGLNFTETDALPTMATDGKSILWNAAFVDRFDQDVIMGVIAHEVLHVAFKHCLRIGDRDHKKWNVCTDIAINDILIDAGFQLPPDGLFHTSKPDWEQYKDWAAERIYSHMPDSDMPEDAPTWGGVMQTTADDGEPLGEAEAKQIEAEMDIKVLMAADAAKAQGKLPAKIDQLVQVMRRCQIDWRDVLNRFIGGDQPDDYTWRRPQKNAWFNQGIYLPSVDKVGAGDVIIYVDTSGSVSGDELSHFLGEMNAITEDQKPRSVTVITCDTQVRTVHRYEQGEIIEKIEINGRGGTLVTPVFDYIEEHQLPCDNFVGLTDLEISDFPSAPAYPVLWVSTDIGSDRAPWGEVAILKMGD
;
A
#
# COMPACT_ATOMS: atom_id res chain seq x y z
N MET A 1 -16.91 14.05 37.26
CA MET A 1 -17.27 12.72 36.71
C MET A 1 -15.99 11.92 36.79
N ASP A 2 -16.05 10.65 37.17
CA ASP A 2 -14.85 9.80 37.21
C ASP A 2 -14.21 9.74 35.81
N ALA A 3 -12.88 9.87 35.73
CA ALA A 3 -12.12 9.86 34.48
C ALA A 3 -12.32 8.56 33.68
N ASN A 4 -12.36 7.43 34.38
CA ASN A 4 -12.68 6.13 33.77
C ASN A 4 -14.06 6.12 33.08
N LEU A 5 -15.05 6.75 33.71
CA LEU A 5 -16.39 6.86 33.14
C LEU A 5 -16.42 7.81 31.94
N LYS A 6 -15.60 8.87 31.94
CA LYS A 6 -15.44 9.75 30.78
C LYS A 6 -14.84 8.98 29.58
N ILE A 7 -13.77 8.20 29.77
CA ILE A 7 -13.17 7.35 28.75
C ILE A 7 -14.19 6.35 28.18
N ALA A 8 -14.89 5.62 29.07
CA ALA A 8 -15.90 4.63 28.64
C ALA A 8 -17.02 5.27 27.81
N ARG A 9 -17.50 6.45 28.21
CA ARG A 9 -18.51 7.21 27.45
C ARG A 9 -17.98 7.73 26.12
N ALA A 10 -16.75 8.24 26.09
CA ALA A 10 -16.12 8.70 24.86
C ALA A 10 -15.99 7.56 23.84
N LYS A 11 -15.53 6.39 24.26
CA LYS A 11 -15.48 5.17 23.42
C LYS A 11 -16.87 4.80 22.88
N THR A 12 -17.90 4.80 23.74
CA THR A 12 -19.27 4.49 23.32
C THR A 12 -19.79 5.51 22.30
N GLN A 13 -19.52 6.80 22.52
CA GLN A 13 -19.93 7.86 21.60
C GLN A 13 -19.19 7.76 20.26
N LEU A 14 -17.91 7.40 20.24
CA LEU A 14 -17.15 7.13 19.02
C LEU A 14 -17.81 6.01 18.20
N VAL A 15 -18.19 4.90 18.82
CA VAL A 15 -18.87 3.79 18.10
C VAL A 15 -20.17 4.27 17.47
N LEU A 16 -20.95 5.09 18.14
CA LEU A 16 -22.27 5.55 17.67
C LEU A 16 -22.17 6.67 16.61
N LYS A 17 -21.30 7.65 16.84
CA LYS A 17 -21.21 8.86 16.01
C LYS A 17 -20.18 8.72 14.89
N HIS A 18 -19.02 8.10 15.17
CA HIS A 18 -17.86 7.98 14.31
C HIS A 18 -17.37 6.53 14.26
N PRO A 19 -18.10 5.61 13.58
CA PRO A 19 -17.88 4.17 13.67
C PRO A 19 -16.49 3.72 13.24
N PHE A 20 -15.81 4.41 12.32
CA PHE A 20 -14.43 4.12 11.98
C PHE A 20 -13.52 4.21 13.22
N PHE A 21 -13.53 5.36 13.89
CA PHE A 21 -12.71 5.59 15.09
C PHE A 21 -13.14 4.70 16.24
N GLY A 22 -14.43 4.51 16.41
CA GLY A 22 -14.98 3.68 17.48
C GLY A 22 -14.58 2.21 17.34
N SER A 23 -14.60 1.65 16.13
CA SER A 23 -14.22 0.26 15.87
C SER A 23 -12.74 0.01 16.22
N ILE A 24 -11.84 0.91 15.81
CA ILE A 24 -10.41 0.80 16.14
C ILE A 24 -10.20 0.98 17.64
N ALA A 25 -10.80 2.02 18.27
CA ALA A 25 -10.69 2.27 19.71
C ALA A 25 -11.16 1.09 20.57
N MET A 26 -12.18 0.35 20.13
CA MET A 26 -12.65 -0.84 20.85
C MET A 26 -11.67 -2.02 20.77
N GLY A 27 -10.82 -2.05 19.76
CA GLY A 27 -9.76 -3.04 19.60
C GLY A 27 -8.45 -2.71 20.33
N LEU A 28 -8.36 -1.55 20.99
CA LEU A 28 -7.17 -1.10 21.74
C LEU A 28 -7.36 -1.27 23.25
N ASN A 29 -6.26 -1.57 23.94
CA ASN A 29 -6.24 -1.60 25.39
C ASN A 29 -6.14 -0.19 25.94
N PHE A 30 -6.96 0.16 26.95
CA PHE A 30 -6.92 1.47 27.63
C PHE A 30 -6.37 1.29 29.04
N THR A 31 -5.20 1.88 29.29
CA THR A 31 -4.50 1.75 30.57
C THR A 31 -4.30 3.11 31.21
N GLU A 32 -4.83 3.27 32.41
CA GLU A 32 -4.59 4.45 33.24
C GLU A 32 -3.15 4.43 33.78
N THR A 33 -2.46 5.56 33.69
CA THR A 33 -1.08 5.69 34.17
C THR A 33 -0.76 7.10 34.63
N ASP A 34 0.04 7.22 35.68
CA ASP A 34 0.62 8.47 36.14
C ASP A 34 2.01 8.75 35.51
N ALA A 35 2.55 7.79 34.73
CA ALA A 35 3.86 7.94 34.11
C ALA A 35 3.87 8.96 32.96
N LEU A 36 2.70 9.26 32.40
CA LEU A 36 2.53 10.24 31.32
C LEU A 36 1.64 11.40 31.82
N PRO A 37 1.93 12.65 31.44
CA PRO A 37 1.10 13.79 31.81
C PRO A 37 -0.19 13.92 30.99
N THR A 38 -0.36 13.10 29.91
CA THR A 38 -1.39 13.27 28.89
C THR A 38 -2.01 11.93 28.46
N MET A 39 -2.25 11.77 27.18
CA MET A 39 -2.63 10.52 26.52
C MET A 39 -1.59 10.20 25.44
N ALA A 40 -1.29 8.92 25.23
CA ALA A 40 -0.36 8.47 24.19
C ALA A 40 -0.69 7.06 23.73
N THR A 41 -0.24 6.69 22.54
CA THR A 41 -0.38 5.32 22.01
C THR A 41 0.95 4.71 21.60
N ASP A 42 1.07 3.40 21.83
CA ASP A 42 2.15 2.54 21.34
C ASP A 42 1.74 1.68 20.13
N GLY A 43 0.53 1.91 19.60
CA GLY A 43 -0.06 1.15 18.52
C GLY A 43 -0.89 -0.06 18.96
N LYS A 44 -0.66 -0.61 20.16
CA LYS A 44 -1.43 -1.71 20.75
C LYS A 44 -2.37 -1.20 21.86
N SER A 45 -1.97 -0.15 22.56
CA SER A 45 -2.64 0.40 23.73
C SER A 45 -2.75 1.92 23.66
N ILE A 46 -3.74 2.47 24.36
CA ILE A 46 -3.83 3.88 24.67
C ILE A 46 -3.57 4.04 26.17
N LEU A 47 -2.48 4.73 26.50
CA LEU A 47 -2.12 5.10 27.85
C LEU A 47 -2.71 6.48 28.17
N TRP A 48 -3.33 6.68 29.31
CA TRP A 48 -3.98 7.93 29.63
C TRP A 48 -3.83 8.31 31.11
N ASN A 49 -3.77 9.62 31.35
CA ASN A 49 -3.65 10.19 32.69
C ASN A 49 -5.00 10.73 33.18
N ALA A 50 -5.41 10.35 34.40
CA ALA A 50 -6.70 10.76 34.96
C ALA A 50 -6.82 12.29 35.12
N ALA A 51 -5.74 12.94 35.59
CA ALA A 51 -5.75 14.39 35.78
C ALA A 51 -5.86 15.14 34.43
N PHE A 52 -5.31 14.60 33.37
CA PHE A 52 -5.48 15.13 32.00
C PHE A 52 -6.93 15.00 31.54
N VAL A 53 -7.53 13.83 31.68
CA VAL A 53 -8.93 13.55 31.28
C VAL A 53 -9.91 14.43 32.02
N ASP A 54 -9.64 14.75 33.31
CA ASP A 54 -10.51 15.61 34.12
C ASP A 54 -10.51 17.09 33.70
N ARG A 55 -9.45 17.54 32.99
CA ARG A 55 -9.33 18.94 32.54
C ARG A 55 -10.29 19.31 31.40
N PHE A 56 -10.74 18.33 30.60
CA PHE A 56 -11.47 18.58 29.37
C PHE A 56 -12.90 18.04 29.41
N ASP A 57 -13.75 18.64 28.58
CA ASP A 57 -15.10 18.16 28.37
C ASP A 57 -15.15 16.84 27.58
N GLN A 58 -16.32 16.20 27.62
CA GLN A 58 -16.53 14.88 27.00
C GLN A 58 -16.22 14.85 25.51
N ASP A 59 -16.58 15.90 24.74
CA ASP A 59 -16.39 15.96 23.29
C ASP A 59 -14.91 16.17 22.93
N VAL A 60 -14.15 16.91 23.75
CA VAL A 60 -12.71 17.07 23.62
C VAL A 60 -11.98 15.74 23.89
N ILE A 61 -12.37 15.01 24.96
CA ILE A 61 -11.78 13.68 25.24
C ILE A 61 -12.07 12.71 24.12
N MET A 62 -13.25 12.77 23.53
CA MET A 62 -13.58 11.96 22.33
C MET A 62 -12.66 12.31 21.16
N GLY A 63 -12.35 13.60 20.96
CA GLY A 63 -11.39 14.05 19.93
C GLY A 63 -9.97 13.59 20.19
N VAL A 64 -9.51 13.63 21.45
CA VAL A 64 -8.17 13.13 21.83
C VAL A 64 -8.07 11.61 21.58
N ILE A 65 -9.09 10.83 21.96
CA ILE A 65 -9.10 9.38 21.64
C ILE A 65 -9.07 9.16 20.12
N ALA A 66 -9.81 9.93 19.35
CA ALA A 66 -9.79 9.85 17.90
C ALA A 66 -8.41 10.21 17.31
N HIS A 67 -7.68 11.13 17.92
CA HIS A 67 -6.30 11.47 17.58
C HIS A 67 -5.36 10.27 17.79
N GLU A 68 -5.39 9.64 18.96
CA GLU A 68 -4.59 8.43 19.22
C GLU A 68 -4.94 7.30 18.24
N VAL A 69 -6.21 7.15 17.91
CA VAL A 69 -6.67 6.17 16.90
C VAL A 69 -6.09 6.45 15.51
N LEU A 70 -5.95 7.72 15.10
CA LEU A 70 -5.31 8.04 13.83
C LEU A 70 -3.81 7.71 13.85
N HIS A 71 -3.11 7.92 14.95
CA HIS A 71 -1.73 7.46 15.07
C HIS A 71 -1.60 5.96 14.82
N VAL A 72 -2.53 5.16 15.36
CA VAL A 72 -2.59 3.71 15.09
C VAL A 72 -2.92 3.43 13.63
N ALA A 73 -3.95 4.09 13.08
CA ALA A 73 -4.40 3.87 11.70
C ALA A 73 -3.32 4.23 10.67
N PHE A 74 -2.53 5.28 10.92
CA PHE A 74 -1.40 5.69 10.09
C PHE A 74 -0.09 4.97 10.47
N LYS A 75 -0.11 4.06 11.45
CA LYS A 75 1.05 3.27 11.89
C LYS A 75 2.25 4.13 12.35
N HIS A 76 2.00 5.32 12.88
CA HIS A 76 3.06 6.24 13.27
C HIS A 76 4.02 5.64 14.31
N CYS A 77 3.51 4.75 15.16
CA CYS A 77 4.29 4.04 16.19
C CYS A 77 5.32 3.06 15.60
N LEU A 78 5.05 2.48 14.43
CA LEU A 78 5.95 1.56 13.71
C LEU A 78 6.91 2.32 12.79
N ARG A 79 6.50 3.49 12.28
CA ARG A 79 7.20 4.26 11.27
C ARG A 79 8.22 5.26 11.83
N ILE A 80 8.41 5.30 13.15
CA ILE A 80 9.32 6.24 13.79
C ILE A 80 10.79 6.02 13.36
N GLY A 81 11.24 4.76 13.28
CA GLY A 81 12.60 4.41 12.90
C GLY A 81 13.65 5.12 13.76
N ASP A 82 14.73 5.59 13.12
CA ASP A 82 15.83 6.32 13.77
C ASP A 82 15.58 7.83 13.88
N ARG A 83 14.33 8.31 13.68
CA ARG A 83 13.99 9.73 13.71
C ARG A 83 13.99 10.28 15.13
N ASP A 84 14.25 11.59 15.29
CA ASP A 84 14.04 12.27 16.55
C ASP A 84 12.61 12.18 16.99
N HIS A 85 12.37 11.62 18.16
CA HIS A 85 11.04 11.30 18.69
C HIS A 85 10.17 12.54 18.86
N LYS A 86 10.76 13.64 19.37
CA LYS A 86 10.03 14.89 19.60
C LYS A 86 9.57 15.52 18.29
N LYS A 87 10.48 15.58 17.32
CA LYS A 87 10.18 16.10 15.98
C LYS A 87 9.18 15.23 15.25
N TRP A 88 9.30 13.91 15.38
CA TRP A 88 8.34 12.96 14.78
C TRP A 88 6.93 13.20 15.32
N ASN A 89 6.73 13.32 16.63
CA ASN A 89 5.43 13.61 17.22
C ASN A 89 4.82 14.91 16.67
N VAL A 90 5.60 15.98 16.60
CA VAL A 90 5.14 17.26 16.01
C VAL A 90 4.67 17.07 14.57
N CYS A 91 5.45 16.36 13.75
CA CYS A 91 5.12 16.14 12.33
C CYS A 91 3.89 15.25 12.14
N THR A 92 3.74 14.22 12.97
CA THR A 92 2.57 13.33 12.93
C THR A 92 1.29 14.04 13.37
N ASP A 93 1.38 14.90 14.38
CA ASP A 93 0.24 15.68 14.85
C ASP A 93 -0.25 16.67 13.79
N ILE A 94 0.67 17.39 13.14
CA ILE A 94 0.32 18.29 12.02
C ILE A 94 -0.37 17.53 10.91
N ALA A 95 0.10 16.32 10.59
CA ALA A 95 -0.47 15.51 9.52
C ALA A 95 -1.90 15.02 9.77
N ILE A 96 -2.27 14.78 11.05
CA ILE A 96 -3.57 14.16 11.37
C ILE A 96 -4.61 15.10 11.96
N ASN A 97 -4.20 16.21 12.61
CA ASN A 97 -5.15 17.07 13.33
C ASN A 97 -6.17 17.74 12.40
N ASP A 98 -5.76 18.10 11.18
CA ASP A 98 -6.68 18.66 10.19
C ASP A 98 -7.74 17.64 9.74
N ILE A 99 -7.38 16.35 9.68
CA ILE A 99 -8.33 15.26 9.35
C ILE A 99 -9.42 15.16 10.41
N LEU A 100 -9.05 15.35 11.69
CA LEU A 100 -9.99 15.30 12.81
C LEU A 100 -10.93 16.50 12.82
N ILE A 101 -10.42 17.71 12.58
CA ILE A 101 -11.25 18.91 12.47
C ILE A 101 -12.24 18.78 11.31
N ASP A 102 -11.79 18.33 10.14
CA ASP A 102 -12.65 18.08 8.98
C ASP A 102 -13.72 16.99 9.26
N ALA A 103 -13.40 16.01 10.12
CA ALA A 103 -14.34 14.99 10.58
C ALA A 103 -15.29 15.48 11.71
N GLY A 104 -15.17 16.75 12.16
CA GLY A 104 -16.05 17.39 13.13
C GLY A 104 -15.68 17.14 14.59
N PHE A 105 -14.45 16.71 14.89
CA PHE A 105 -13.97 16.54 16.26
C PHE A 105 -13.53 17.87 16.87
N GLN A 106 -13.66 17.97 18.19
CA GLN A 106 -13.10 19.03 19.00
C GLN A 106 -11.78 18.57 19.59
N LEU A 107 -10.72 19.33 19.38
CA LEU A 107 -9.39 19.07 19.95
C LEU A 107 -9.05 20.12 21.02
N PRO A 108 -8.11 19.83 21.94
CA PRO A 108 -7.58 20.84 22.86
C PRO A 108 -7.03 22.05 22.09
N PRO A 109 -7.16 23.27 22.67
CA PRO A 109 -6.84 24.53 21.98
C PRO A 109 -5.35 24.70 21.65
N ASP A 110 -4.47 23.96 22.30
CA ASP A 110 -3.01 23.95 22.13
C ASP A 110 -2.52 22.88 21.13
N GLY A 111 -3.42 22.35 20.29
CA GLY A 111 -3.07 21.40 19.22
C GLY A 111 -2.17 22.01 18.16
N LEU A 112 -1.34 21.16 17.54
CA LEU A 112 -0.49 21.54 16.42
C LEU A 112 -1.22 21.34 15.09
N PHE A 113 -1.30 22.40 14.30
CA PHE A 113 -1.91 22.42 12.99
C PHE A 113 -0.98 23.06 11.98
N HIS A 114 -1.19 22.83 10.68
CA HIS A 114 -0.49 23.55 9.63
C HIS A 114 -0.68 25.08 9.74
N THR A 115 -1.76 25.54 10.37
CA THR A 115 -2.04 26.97 10.63
C THR A 115 -1.42 27.51 11.91
N SER A 116 -0.76 26.68 12.72
CA SER A 116 -0.17 27.12 14.01
C SER A 116 1.00 28.10 13.81
N LYS A 117 1.69 28.04 12.68
CA LYS A 117 2.73 28.99 12.28
C LYS A 117 2.60 29.33 10.79
N PRO A 118 2.92 30.58 10.37
CA PRO A 118 2.83 30.97 8.96
C PRO A 118 3.64 30.09 8.02
N ASP A 119 4.83 29.67 8.43
CA ASP A 119 5.72 28.84 7.62
C ASP A 119 5.24 27.38 7.50
N TRP A 120 4.26 26.97 8.32
CA TRP A 120 3.70 25.62 8.32
C TRP A 120 2.50 25.47 7.37
N GLU A 121 1.97 26.54 6.79
CA GLU A 121 0.83 26.48 5.87
C GLU A 121 1.10 25.56 4.67
N GLN A 122 2.37 25.45 4.26
CA GLN A 122 2.81 24.53 3.22
C GLN A 122 2.63 23.05 3.58
N TYR A 123 2.55 22.69 4.87
CA TYR A 123 2.44 21.30 5.33
C TYR A 123 1.03 20.73 5.24
N LYS A 124 0.08 21.54 4.80
CA LYS A 124 -1.30 21.08 4.59
C LYS A 124 -1.33 19.86 3.67
N ASP A 125 -2.03 18.82 4.12
CA ASP A 125 -2.22 17.55 3.40
C ASP A 125 -0.90 16.77 3.10
N TRP A 126 0.21 17.11 3.77
CA TRP A 126 1.46 16.37 3.65
C TRP A 126 1.50 15.17 4.59
N ALA A 127 2.18 14.09 4.15
CA ALA A 127 2.52 12.97 5.03
C ALA A 127 3.57 13.38 6.08
N ALA A 128 3.55 12.69 7.23
CA ALA A 128 4.42 12.99 8.36
C ALA A 128 5.93 12.96 7.99
N GLU A 129 6.36 12.02 7.15
CA GLU A 129 7.75 11.90 6.68
C GLU A 129 8.17 13.11 5.85
N ARG A 130 7.28 13.57 4.98
CA ARG A 130 7.54 14.74 4.16
C ARG A 130 7.66 15.99 5.01
N ILE A 131 6.79 16.14 6.01
CA ILE A 131 6.89 17.24 6.99
C ILE A 131 8.22 17.15 7.73
N TYR A 132 8.56 15.96 8.24
CA TYR A 132 9.80 15.72 9.00
C TYR A 132 11.05 16.09 8.21
N SER A 133 11.11 15.73 6.93
CA SER A 133 12.27 16.02 6.05
C SER A 133 12.41 17.51 5.68
N HIS A 134 11.31 18.26 5.68
CA HIS A 134 11.31 19.67 5.28
C HIS A 134 11.26 20.65 6.46
N MET A 135 10.83 20.20 7.64
CA MET A 135 10.76 21.05 8.82
C MET A 135 12.15 21.27 9.39
N PRO A 136 12.66 22.53 9.45
CA PRO A 136 13.93 22.83 10.11
C PRO A 136 13.84 22.59 11.63
N ASP A 137 14.94 22.21 12.27
CA ASP A 137 14.96 22.03 13.72
C ASP A 137 14.75 23.34 14.47
N SER A 138 15.07 24.49 13.85
CA SER A 138 14.76 25.83 14.38
C SER A 138 13.28 26.12 14.51
N ASP A 139 12.43 25.43 13.76
CA ASP A 139 10.99 25.65 13.73
C ASP A 139 10.23 24.77 14.73
N MET A 140 10.97 23.89 15.42
CA MET A 140 10.40 23.09 16.49
C MET A 140 9.88 23.97 17.61
N PRO A 141 8.66 23.72 18.15
CA PRO A 141 8.16 24.43 19.30
C PRO A 141 9.07 24.15 20.51
N GLU A 142 9.48 25.20 21.24
CA GLU A 142 10.21 25.03 22.52
C GLU A 142 9.34 24.24 23.51
N ASP A 143 8.06 24.63 23.61
CA ASP A 143 7.04 23.90 24.35
C ASP A 143 6.17 23.12 23.36
N ALA A 144 6.55 21.87 23.04
CA ALA A 144 5.67 20.99 22.27
C ALA A 144 4.36 20.78 23.04
N PRO A 145 3.19 20.78 22.36
CA PRO A 145 1.92 20.57 23.04
C PRO A 145 1.98 19.28 23.84
N THR A 146 1.42 19.38 25.01
CA THR A 146 1.56 18.36 26.05
C THR A 146 0.40 17.36 26.02
N TRP A 147 -0.25 17.17 24.88
CA TRP A 147 -1.33 16.21 24.75
C TRP A 147 -1.20 15.41 23.43
N GLY A 148 -1.54 14.14 23.51
CA GLY A 148 -1.25 13.21 22.42
C GLY A 148 0.22 12.80 22.39
N GLY A 149 0.50 11.65 21.85
CA GLY A 149 1.87 11.22 21.65
C GLY A 149 2.00 9.84 21.06
N VAL A 150 2.98 9.71 20.17
CA VAL A 150 3.36 8.45 19.57
C VAL A 150 4.51 7.87 20.36
N MET A 151 4.34 6.68 20.88
CA MET A 151 5.42 5.88 21.46
C MET A 151 5.85 4.83 20.43
N GLN A 152 7.13 4.50 20.44
CA GLN A 152 7.61 3.39 19.59
C GLN A 152 6.97 2.09 20.05
N THR A 153 6.45 1.31 19.11
CA THR A 153 5.95 -0.03 19.41
C THR A 153 7.12 -0.93 19.78
N THR A 154 7.00 -1.62 20.91
CA THR A 154 7.99 -2.59 21.39
C THR A 154 7.39 -3.98 21.49
N ALA A 155 8.25 -5.00 21.60
CA ALA A 155 7.87 -6.35 21.94
C ALA A 155 7.30 -6.40 23.38
N ASP A 156 6.65 -7.48 23.77
CA ASP A 156 6.02 -7.64 25.08
C ASP A 156 7.01 -7.60 26.25
N ASP A 157 8.29 -7.83 25.98
CA ASP A 157 9.42 -7.71 26.94
C ASP A 157 10.05 -6.30 26.97
N GLY A 158 9.56 -5.36 26.15
CA GLY A 158 10.03 -3.98 26.06
C GLY A 158 11.22 -3.76 25.13
N GLU A 159 11.72 -4.81 24.48
CA GLU A 159 12.80 -4.70 23.50
C GLU A 159 12.28 -4.17 22.14
N PRO A 160 13.14 -3.62 21.29
CA PRO A 160 12.78 -3.22 19.94
C PRO A 160 12.20 -4.39 19.13
N LEU A 161 11.14 -4.14 18.35
CA LEU A 161 10.53 -5.16 17.50
C LEU A 161 11.50 -5.73 16.48
N GLY A 162 11.49 -7.05 16.33
CA GLY A 162 12.11 -7.71 15.19
C GLY A 162 11.37 -7.39 13.89
N GLU A 163 12.06 -7.43 12.74
CA GLU A 163 11.47 -7.09 11.44
C GLU A 163 10.22 -7.94 11.10
N ALA A 164 10.26 -9.24 11.39
CA ALA A 164 9.13 -10.15 11.14
C ALA A 164 7.93 -9.82 12.04
N GLU A 165 8.17 -9.48 13.31
CA GLU A 165 7.14 -9.10 14.26
C GLU A 165 6.51 -7.74 13.90
N ALA A 166 7.35 -6.77 13.48
CA ALA A 166 6.87 -5.48 13.01
C ALA A 166 5.93 -5.63 11.80
N LYS A 167 6.30 -6.44 10.80
CA LYS A 167 5.45 -6.75 9.63
C LYS A 167 4.14 -7.43 10.02
N GLN A 168 4.18 -8.35 11.00
CA GLN A 168 2.95 -8.99 11.48
C GLN A 168 2.01 -7.98 12.13
N ILE A 169 2.52 -7.12 13.03
CA ILE A 169 1.73 -6.09 13.72
C ILE A 169 1.18 -5.10 12.68
N GLU A 170 1.97 -4.72 11.70
CA GLU A 170 1.54 -3.86 10.61
C GLU A 170 0.36 -4.46 9.84
N ALA A 171 0.44 -5.72 9.44
CA ALA A 171 -0.64 -6.42 8.75
C ALA A 171 -1.92 -6.52 9.61
N GLU A 172 -1.79 -6.77 10.92
CA GLU A 172 -2.92 -6.80 11.84
C GLU A 172 -3.59 -5.42 11.97
N MET A 173 -2.79 -4.33 11.99
CA MET A 173 -3.32 -2.96 12.00
C MET A 173 -4.07 -2.67 10.70
N ASP A 174 -3.52 -3.04 9.55
CA ASP A 174 -4.16 -2.85 8.24
C ASP A 174 -5.53 -3.55 8.17
N ILE A 175 -5.61 -4.78 8.62
CA ILE A 175 -6.87 -5.52 8.68
C ILE A 175 -7.89 -4.79 9.55
N LYS A 176 -7.48 -4.32 10.74
CA LYS A 176 -8.37 -3.58 11.67
C LYS A 176 -8.88 -2.29 11.04
N VAL A 177 -7.99 -1.54 10.37
CA VAL A 177 -8.34 -0.27 9.70
C VAL A 177 -9.32 -0.51 8.55
N LEU A 178 -9.08 -1.53 7.73
CA LEU A 178 -9.96 -1.87 6.61
C LEU A 178 -11.34 -2.33 7.08
N MET A 179 -11.41 -3.17 8.10
CA MET A 179 -12.68 -3.61 8.69
C MET A 179 -13.46 -2.43 9.30
N ALA A 180 -12.78 -1.52 10.00
CA ALA A 180 -13.39 -0.33 10.56
C ALA A 180 -13.92 0.62 9.48
N ALA A 181 -13.18 0.76 8.39
CA ALA A 181 -13.59 1.57 7.24
C ALA A 181 -14.83 0.99 6.54
N ASP A 182 -14.88 -0.33 6.33
CA ASP A 182 -16.04 -1.00 5.73
C ASP A 182 -17.29 -0.83 6.60
N ALA A 183 -17.15 -1.00 7.91
CA ALA A 183 -18.24 -0.79 8.87
C ALA A 183 -18.75 0.67 8.85
N ALA A 184 -17.85 1.64 8.76
CA ALA A 184 -18.21 3.06 8.69
C ALA A 184 -18.82 3.44 7.34
N LYS A 185 -18.31 2.90 6.25
CA LYS A 185 -18.82 3.12 4.87
C LYS A 185 -20.22 2.56 4.71
N ALA A 186 -20.50 1.38 5.26
CA ALA A 186 -21.85 0.78 5.26
C ALA A 186 -22.88 1.66 5.99
N GLN A 187 -22.46 2.50 6.94
CA GLN A 187 -23.30 3.46 7.65
C GLN A 187 -23.30 4.87 7.02
N GLY A 188 -22.57 5.10 5.92
CA GLY A 188 -22.42 6.40 5.29
C GLY A 188 -21.69 7.44 6.16
N LYS A 189 -20.82 6.98 7.09
CA LYS A 189 -20.14 7.82 8.10
C LYS A 189 -18.61 7.77 7.98
N LEU A 190 -18.06 7.33 6.85
CA LEU A 190 -16.61 7.33 6.64
C LEU A 190 -16.18 8.72 6.14
N PRO A 191 -15.26 9.42 6.84
CA PRO A 191 -14.73 10.71 6.38
C PRO A 191 -13.99 10.57 5.05
N ALA A 192 -14.13 11.56 4.15
CA ALA A 192 -13.58 11.48 2.80
C ALA A 192 -12.05 11.30 2.76
N LYS A 193 -11.30 12.00 3.63
CA LYS A 193 -9.84 11.84 3.72
C LYS A 193 -9.43 10.43 4.19
N ILE A 194 -10.21 9.83 5.09
CA ILE A 194 -9.98 8.45 5.54
C ILE A 194 -10.35 7.45 4.43
N ASP A 195 -11.43 7.69 3.67
CA ASP A 195 -11.77 6.84 2.51
C ASP A 195 -10.63 6.85 1.47
N GLN A 196 -10.03 8.01 1.20
CA GLN A 196 -8.85 8.10 0.33
C GLN A 196 -7.67 7.27 0.84
N LEU A 197 -7.33 7.40 2.15
CA LEU A 197 -6.28 6.59 2.77
C LEU A 197 -6.56 5.09 2.63
N VAL A 198 -7.78 4.67 2.96
CA VAL A 198 -8.20 3.26 2.87
C VAL A 198 -8.14 2.73 1.43
N GLN A 199 -8.50 3.57 0.45
CA GLN A 199 -8.34 3.19 -0.96
C GLN A 199 -6.87 2.97 -1.33
N VAL A 200 -5.96 3.85 -0.87
CA VAL A 200 -4.51 3.65 -1.05
C VAL A 200 -4.05 2.36 -0.37
N MET A 201 -4.46 2.11 0.89
CA MET A 201 -4.12 0.87 1.60
C MET A 201 -4.61 -0.38 0.86
N ARG A 202 -5.84 -0.37 0.33
CA ARG A 202 -6.39 -1.49 -0.44
C ARG A 202 -5.61 -1.76 -1.72
N ARG A 203 -5.15 -0.72 -2.39
CA ARG A 203 -4.27 -0.83 -3.55
C ARG A 203 -2.91 -1.43 -3.20
N CYS A 204 -2.40 -1.11 -1.98
CA CYS A 204 -1.12 -1.62 -1.49
C CYS A 204 -1.15 -3.10 -1.07
N GLN A 205 -2.32 -3.67 -0.75
CA GLN A 205 -2.44 -5.06 -0.28
C GLN A 205 -2.31 -6.11 -1.40
N ILE A 206 -2.46 -5.71 -2.64
CA ILE A 206 -2.20 -6.60 -3.78
C ILE A 206 -0.75 -6.39 -4.16
N ASP A 207 0.14 -7.31 -3.77
CA ASP A 207 1.51 -7.30 -4.26
C ASP A 207 1.46 -7.50 -5.77
N TRP A 208 1.96 -6.52 -6.52
CA TRP A 208 2.00 -6.58 -7.97
C TRP A 208 2.75 -7.82 -8.47
N ARG A 209 3.69 -8.34 -7.66
CA ARG A 209 4.44 -9.58 -7.94
C ARG A 209 3.53 -10.80 -7.91
N ASP A 210 2.64 -10.88 -6.92
CA ASP A 210 1.66 -11.96 -6.82
C ASP A 210 0.67 -11.92 -7.98
N VAL A 211 0.23 -10.71 -8.38
CA VAL A 211 -0.64 -10.53 -9.55
C VAL A 211 0.10 -10.97 -10.81
N LEU A 212 1.33 -10.51 -11.00
CA LEU A 212 2.15 -10.82 -12.17
C LEU A 212 2.45 -12.33 -12.25
N ASN A 213 2.84 -12.95 -11.13
CA ASN A 213 3.11 -14.38 -11.06
C ASN A 213 1.86 -15.22 -11.39
N ARG A 214 0.71 -14.87 -10.81
CA ARG A 214 -0.58 -15.50 -11.13
C ARG A 214 -0.97 -15.30 -12.59
N PHE A 215 -0.78 -14.09 -13.11
CA PHE A 215 -1.13 -13.73 -14.47
C PHE A 215 -0.30 -14.52 -15.50
N ILE A 216 1.01 -14.61 -15.31
CA ILE A 216 1.92 -15.36 -16.21
C ILE A 216 1.74 -16.87 -16.01
N GLY A 217 1.55 -17.33 -14.76
CA GLY A 217 1.34 -18.75 -14.44
C GLY A 217 0.05 -19.33 -15.00
N GLY A 218 -0.95 -18.46 -15.25
CA GLY A 218 -2.26 -18.76 -15.85
C GLY A 218 -3.11 -19.75 -15.07
N ASP A 219 -4.43 -19.56 -15.13
CA ASP A 219 -5.44 -20.61 -14.90
C ASP A 219 -5.61 -21.47 -16.17
N GLN A 220 -4.52 -21.74 -16.89
CA GLN A 220 -4.60 -22.65 -18.05
C GLN A 220 -4.96 -24.03 -17.50
N PRO A 221 -6.06 -24.64 -17.96
CA PRO A 221 -6.38 -26.01 -17.57
C PRO A 221 -5.20 -26.87 -18.00
N ASP A 222 -4.55 -27.49 -17.01
CA ASP A 222 -3.49 -28.46 -17.19
C ASP A 222 -3.90 -29.44 -18.29
N ASP A 223 -3.13 -29.58 -19.36
CA ASP A 223 -3.43 -30.52 -20.42
C ASP A 223 -3.20 -31.94 -19.93
N TYR A 224 -4.18 -32.80 -20.12
CA TYR A 224 -4.08 -34.21 -19.68
C TYR A 224 -3.21 -35.01 -20.65
N THR A 225 -2.04 -35.45 -20.17
CA THR A 225 -1.20 -36.34 -20.97
C THR A 225 -1.40 -37.80 -20.64
N TRP A 226 -1.66 -38.62 -21.64
CA TRP A 226 -1.70 -40.07 -21.54
C TRP A 226 -0.32 -40.72 -21.64
N ARG A 227 0.73 -39.95 -21.91
CA ARG A 227 2.09 -40.47 -22.04
C ARG A 227 2.70 -40.90 -20.70
N ARG A 228 2.25 -40.32 -19.59
CA ARG A 228 2.68 -40.66 -18.25
C ARG A 228 1.46 -40.88 -17.37
N PRO A 229 1.31 -42.09 -16.76
CA PRO A 229 0.18 -42.31 -15.85
C PRO A 229 0.41 -41.59 -14.52
N GLN A 230 -0.68 -41.17 -13.89
CA GLN A 230 -0.64 -40.64 -12.52
C GLN A 230 -0.10 -41.71 -11.58
N LYS A 231 1.13 -41.52 -11.05
CA LYS A 231 1.86 -42.52 -10.27
C LYS A 231 1.05 -43.09 -9.13
N ASN A 232 0.35 -42.28 -8.37
CA ASN A 232 -0.45 -42.72 -7.20
C ASN A 232 -1.62 -43.62 -7.60
N ALA A 233 -2.33 -43.31 -8.69
CA ALA A 233 -3.44 -44.14 -9.17
C ALA A 233 -2.97 -45.47 -9.75
N TRP A 234 -1.85 -45.42 -10.50
CA TRP A 234 -1.24 -46.62 -11.09
C TRP A 234 -0.70 -47.58 -10.00
N PHE A 235 0.08 -47.08 -9.05
CA PHE A 235 0.72 -47.93 -8.03
C PHE A 235 -0.24 -48.41 -6.94
N ASN A 236 -1.24 -47.61 -6.54
CA ASN A 236 -2.13 -47.93 -5.45
C ASN A 236 -3.42 -48.64 -5.88
N GLN A 237 -3.91 -48.36 -7.07
CA GLN A 237 -5.23 -48.82 -7.54
C GLN A 237 -5.20 -49.54 -8.88
N GLY A 238 -4.05 -49.63 -9.55
CA GLY A 238 -3.90 -50.28 -10.87
C GLY A 238 -4.69 -49.56 -11.99
N ILE A 239 -5.12 -48.33 -11.75
CA ILE A 239 -5.92 -47.55 -12.70
C ILE A 239 -5.01 -46.63 -13.52
N TYR A 240 -5.09 -46.73 -14.84
CA TYR A 240 -4.37 -45.86 -15.76
C TYR A 240 -5.14 -44.55 -15.91
N LEU A 241 -4.79 -43.50 -15.12
CA LEU A 241 -5.30 -42.16 -15.27
C LEU A 241 -4.25 -41.27 -15.95
N PRO A 242 -4.68 -40.31 -16.79
CA PRO A 242 -3.76 -39.35 -17.35
C PRO A 242 -3.12 -38.53 -16.25
N SER A 243 -1.87 -38.18 -16.42
CA SER A 243 -1.21 -37.21 -15.57
C SER A 243 -1.44 -35.81 -16.15
N VAL A 244 -1.45 -34.83 -15.28
CA VAL A 244 -1.49 -33.42 -15.67
C VAL A 244 -0.06 -33.01 -16.01
N ASP A 245 0.20 -32.68 -17.30
CA ASP A 245 1.42 -31.96 -17.64
C ASP A 245 1.13 -30.47 -17.41
N LYS A 246 1.87 -29.82 -16.50
CA LYS A 246 1.88 -28.38 -16.42
C LYS A 246 2.44 -27.87 -17.74
N VAL A 247 1.57 -27.38 -18.59
CA VAL A 247 1.99 -26.56 -19.73
C VAL A 247 2.50 -25.28 -19.08
N GLY A 248 3.80 -25.02 -19.14
CA GLY A 248 4.39 -23.78 -18.62
C GLY A 248 3.67 -22.57 -19.24
N ALA A 249 3.84 -21.43 -18.64
CA ALA A 249 3.33 -20.16 -19.18
C ALA A 249 3.68 -20.10 -20.68
N GLY A 250 2.70 -19.84 -21.54
CA GLY A 250 2.87 -19.83 -22.99
C GLY A 250 3.91 -18.82 -23.48
N ASP A 251 3.65 -18.17 -24.58
CA ASP A 251 4.50 -17.09 -25.09
C ASP A 251 4.09 -15.77 -24.41
N VAL A 252 5.02 -15.09 -23.74
CA VAL A 252 4.80 -13.85 -22.99
C VAL A 252 5.40 -12.68 -23.76
N ILE A 253 4.62 -11.61 -23.95
CA ILE A 253 5.13 -10.33 -24.47
C ILE A 253 5.21 -9.35 -23.33
N ILE A 254 6.38 -8.71 -23.15
CA ILE A 254 6.63 -7.64 -22.20
C ILE A 254 6.79 -6.33 -23.00
N TYR A 255 5.88 -5.40 -22.77
CA TYR A 255 6.01 -4.03 -23.23
C TYR A 255 6.65 -3.17 -22.14
N VAL A 256 7.66 -2.41 -22.51
CA VAL A 256 8.32 -1.44 -21.64
C VAL A 256 8.17 -0.05 -22.26
N ASP A 257 7.50 0.82 -21.53
CA ASP A 257 7.43 2.22 -21.86
C ASP A 257 8.79 2.88 -21.60
N THR A 258 9.34 3.52 -22.61
CA THR A 258 10.60 4.25 -22.53
C THR A 258 10.40 5.75 -22.47
N SER A 259 9.19 6.23 -22.17
CA SER A 259 8.92 7.63 -21.88
C SER A 259 9.67 8.09 -20.63
N GLY A 260 9.82 9.40 -20.46
CA GLY A 260 10.61 9.97 -19.36
C GLY A 260 10.03 9.76 -17.95
N SER A 261 8.85 9.16 -17.83
CA SER A 261 8.12 8.91 -16.60
C SER A 261 8.51 7.59 -15.91
N VAL A 262 9.03 6.61 -16.66
CA VAL A 262 9.53 5.35 -16.08
C VAL A 262 11.00 5.51 -15.70
N SER A 263 11.32 5.39 -14.42
CA SER A 263 12.70 5.50 -13.94
C SER A 263 13.53 4.25 -14.23
N GLY A 264 14.85 4.41 -14.32
CA GLY A 264 15.76 3.26 -14.52
C GLY A 264 15.74 2.26 -13.36
N ASP A 265 15.44 2.73 -12.15
CA ASP A 265 15.35 1.89 -10.96
C ASP A 265 14.07 1.05 -10.97
N GLU A 266 12.92 1.63 -11.34
CA GLU A 266 11.65 0.91 -11.53
C GLU A 266 11.78 -0.17 -12.60
N LEU A 267 12.40 0.15 -13.75
CA LEU A 267 12.65 -0.82 -14.79
C LEU A 267 13.57 -1.96 -14.31
N SER A 268 14.65 -1.63 -13.61
CA SER A 268 15.58 -2.65 -13.10
C SER A 268 14.90 -3.59 -12.11
N HIS A 269 14.04 -3.05 -11.26
CA HIS A 269 13.26 -3.81 -10.29
C HIS A 269 12.24 -4.72 -10.99
N PHE A 270 11.51 -4.18 -11.96
CA PHE A 270 10.55 -4.94 -12.76
C PHE A 270 11.22 -6.09 -13.52
N LEU A 271 12.36 -5.84 -14.17
CA LEU A 271 13.09 -6.88 -14.90
C LEU A 271 13.67 -7.96 -13.98
N GLY A 272 14.09 -7.58 -12.77
CA GLY A 272 14.53 -8.53 -11.75
C GLY A 272 13.41 -9.50 -11.37
N GLU A 273 12.20 -9.00 -11.12
CA GLU A 273 11.03 -9.82 -10.81
C GLU A 273 10.58 -10.65 -12.01
N MET A 274 10.61 -10.08 -13.21
CA MET A 274 10.30 -10.83 -14.44
C MET A 274 11.25 -12.02 -14.63
N ASN A 275 12.54 -11.84 -14.36
CA ASN A 275 13.52 -12.94 -14.43
C ASN A 275 13.19 -14.03 -13.39
N ALA A 276 12.87 -13.63 -12.13
CA ALA A 276 12.50 -14.60 -11.09
C ALA A 276 11.24 -15.39 -11.46
N ILE A 277 10.23 -14.71 -12.01
CA ILE A 277 8.97 -15.34 -12.43
C ILE A 277 9.20 -16.24 -13.66
N THR A 278 10.02 -15.83 -14.63
CA THR A 278 10.33 -16.66 -15.81
C THR A 278 11.13 -17.90 -15.44
N GLU A 279 11.98 -17.83 -14.40
CA GLU A 279 12.68 -19.01 -13.86
C GLU A 279 11.71 -20.00 -13.21
N ASP A 280 10.70 -19.52 -12.49
CA ASP A 280 9.67 -20.35 -11.81
C ASP A 280 8.63 -20.90 -12.80
N GLN A 281 8.02 -20.05 -13.61
CA GLN A 281 6.89 -20.38 -14.51
C GLN A 281 7.32 -20.98 -15.85
N LYS A 282 8.59 -20.83 -16.23
CA LYS A 282 9.19 -21.38 -17.44
C LYS A 282 8.37 -21.16 -18.73
N PRO A 283 8.09 -19.89 -19.10
CA PRO A 283 7.39 -19.59 -20.33
C PRO A 283 8.13 -20.15 -21.54
N ARG A 284 7.41 -20.42 -22.62
CA ARG A 284 7.98 -20.94 -23.86
C ARG A 284 8.95 -19.94 -24.49
N SER A 285 8.55 -18.69 -24.56
CA SER A 285 9.39 -17.56 -24.92
C SER A 285 8.93 -16.28 -24.24
N VAL A 286 9.86 -15.34 -24.10
CA VAL A 286 9.58 -13.98 -23.64
C VAL A 286 10.05 -13.00 -24.71
N THR A 287 9.14 -12.17 -25.22
CA THR A 287 9.48 -11.12 -26.16
C THR A 287 9.38 -9.75 -25.49
N VAL A 288 10.47 -9.03 -25.39
CA VAL A 288 10.51 -7.69 -24.80
C VAL A 288 10.48 -6.65 -25.91
N ILE A 289 9.50 -5.75 -25.84
CA ILE A 289 9.30 -4.67 -26.80
C ILE A 289 9.41 -3.34 -26.06
N THR A 290 10.36 -2.50 -26.46
CA THR A 290 10.44 -1.13 -25.96
C THR A 290 9.79 -0.17 -26.95
N CYS A 291 8.97 0.74 -26.45
CA CYS A 291 8.29 1.72 -27.28
C CYS A 291 8.17 3.07 -26.55
N ASP A 292 8.26 4.15 -27.29
CA ASP A 292 7.86 5.50 -26.90
C ASP A 292 6.69 5.97 -27.79
N THR A 293 6.96 6.67 -28.86
CA THR A 293 6.00 6.97 -29.94
C THR A 293 6.06 5.96 -31.10
N GLN A 294 7.05 5.08 -31.09
CA GLN A 294 7.25 3.99 -32.05
C GLN A 294 8.04 2.87 -31.38
N VAL A 295 7.93 1.64 -31.91
CA VAL A 295 8.72 0.51 -31.45
C VAL A 295 10.22 0.78 -31.66
N ARG A 296 11.00 0.68 -30.58
CA ARG A 296 12.44 0.98 -30.57
C ARG A 296 13.28 -0.29 -30.67
N THR A 297 13.04 -1.24 -29.79
CA THR A 297 13.76 -2.51 -29.77
C THR A 297 12.80 -3.66 -29.53
N VAL A 298 13.13 -4.81 -30.12
CA VAL A 298 12.41 -6.06 -29.89
C VAL A 298 13.46 -7.14 -29.66
N HIS A 299 13.41 -7.76 -28.48
CA HIS A 299 14.29 -8.85 -28.10
C HIS A 299 13.46 -10.06 -27.72
N ARG A 300 13.77 -11.22 -28.29
CA ARG A 300 13.13 -12.49 -27.97
C ARG A 300 14.10 -13.38 -27.21
N TYR A 301 13.62 -13.89 -26.10
CA TYR A 301 14.32 -14.81 -25.21
C TYR A 301 13.60 -16.16 -25.24
N GLU A 302 14.35 -17.24 -25.39
CA GLU A 302 13.82 -18.59 -25.32
C GLU A 302 13.78 -19.08 -23.85
N GLN A 303 13.11 -20.19 -23.60
CA GLN A 303 12.94 -20.73 -22.25
C GLN A 303 14.30 -20.94 -21.53
N GLY A 304 14.45 -20.31 -20.38
CA GLY A 304 15.64 -20.39 -19.53
C GLY A 304 16.72 -19.36 -19.85
N GLU A 305 16.50 -18.47 -20.80
CA GLU A 305 17.36 -17.32 -21.02
C GLU A 305 17.01 -16.18 -20.05
N ILE A 306 18.03 -15.46 -19.60
CA ILE A 306 17.87 -14.31 -18.69
C ILE A 306 17.57 -13.07 -19.52
N ILE A 307 16.54 -12.31 -19.12
CA ILE A 307 16.23 -11.01 -19.71
C ILE A 307 17.33 -10.03 -19.30
N GLU A 308 18.14 -9.60 -20.28
CA GLU A 308 19.24 -8.70 -20.05
C GLU A 308 18.74 -7.27 -19.75
N LYS A 309 19.66 -6.44 -19.25
CA LYS A 309 19.38 -5.02 -18.98
C LYS A 309 18.96 -4.31 -20.27
N ILE A 310 17.78 -3.70 -20.27
CA ILE A 310 17.25 -2.94 -21.41
C ILE A 310 17.75 -1.50 -21.28
N GLU A 311 18.33 -0.96 -22.36
CA GLU A 311 18.72 0.45 -22.42
C GLU A 311 17.49 1.32 -22.74
N ILE A 312 17.21 2.27 -21.85
CA ILE A 312 16.16 3.28 -22.08
C ILE A 312 16.74 4.37 -22.99
N ASN A 313 16.43 4.31 -24.26
CA ASN A 313 16.82 5.31 -25.26
C ASN A 313 15.56 6.04 -25.78
N GLY A 314 14.88 6.82 -24.95
CA GLY A 314 13.70 7.58 -25.35
C GLY A 314 13.41 8.75 -24.40
N ARG A 315 12.87 9.84 -24.93
CA ARG A 315 12.32 10.99 -24.19
C ARG A 315 11.09 11.53 -24.94
N GLY A 316 10.32 10.66 -25.59
CA GLY A 316 9.10 11.00 -26.34
C GLY A 316 7.83 10.87 -25.48
N GLY A 317 6.69 11.17 -26.04
CA GLY A 317 5.39 10.82 -25.45
C GLY A 317 5.13 9.32 -25.53
N THR A 318 4.08 8.85 -24.84
CA THR A 318 3.71 7.44 -24.74
C THR A 318 2.60 7.10 -25.74
N LEU A 319 2.87 6.21 -26.69
CA LEU A 319 1.87 5.60 -27.57
C LEU A 319 1.97 4.08 -27.44
N VAL A 320 0.84 3.41 -27.25
CA VAL A 320 0.80 1.94 -27.11
C VAL A 320 0.32 1.25 -28.37
N THR A 321 -0.48 1.90 -29.20
CA THR A 321 -0.98 1.35 -30.48
C THR A 321 0.14 0.76 -31.35
N PRO A 322 1.32 1.43 -31.52
CA PRO A 322 2.39 0.86 -32.34
C PRO A 322 2.90 -0.51 -31.88
N VAL A 323 2.78 -0.82 -30.60
CA VAL A 323 3.20 -2.13 -30.05
C VAL A 323 2.23 -3.22 -30.50
N PHE A 324 0.93 -2.96 -30.42
CA PHE A 324 -0.09 -3.92 -30.84
C PHE A 324 -0.09 -4.11 -32.35
N ASP A 325 0.07 -3.03 -33.13
CA ASP A 325 0.23 -3.10 -34.58
C ASP A 325 1.44 -3.94 -34.96
N TYR A 326 2.57 -3.77 -34.23
CA TYR A 326 3.79 -4.56 -34.47
C TYR A 326 3.58 -6.06 -34.18
N ILE A 327 2.87 -6.38 -33.08
CA ILE A 327 2.55 -7.77 -32.72
C ILE A 327 1.70 -8.42 -33.82
N GLU A 328 0.71 -7.70 -34.35
CA GLU A 328 -0.21 -8.18 -35.38
C GLU A 328 0.49 -8.32 -36.75
N GLU A 329 1.26 -7.29 -37.17
CA GLU A 329 1.99 -7.28 -38.44
C GLU A 329 3.01 -8.41 -38.53
N HIS A 330 3.75 -8.67 -37.43
CA HIS A 330 4.78 -9.69 -37.35
C HIS A 330 4.26 -11.05 -36.86
N GLN A 331 2.96 -11.17 -36.60
CA GLN A 331 2.31 -12.39 -36.11
C GLN A 331 3.06 -13.00 -34.88
N LEU A 332 3.47 -12.14 -33.95
CA LEU A 332 4.17 -12.61 -32.76
C LEU A 332 3.25 -13.47 -31.90
N PRO A 333 3.70 -14.65 -31.47
CA PRO A 333 2.92 -15.45 -30.54
C PRO A 333 2.78 -14.72 -29.21
N CYS A 334 1.55 -14.61 -28.70
CA CYS A 334 1.24 -13.92 -27.45
C CYS A 334 0.11 -14.65 -26.75
N ASP A 335 0.45 -15.37 -25.69
CA ASP A 335 -0.53 -15.98 -24.79
C ASP A 335 -0.85 -15.04 -23.62
N ASN A 336 0.12 -14.21 -23.20
CA ASN A 336 -0.02 -13.20 -22.16
C ASN A 336 0.77 -11.93 -22.51
N PHE A 337 0.18 -10.76 -22.27
CA PHE A 337 0.83 -9.46 -22.48
C PHE A 337 0.98 -8.74 -21.14
N VAL A 338 2.19 -8.26 -20.85
CA VAL A 338 2.51 -7.48 -19.65
C VAL A 338 3.10 -6.14 -20.07
N GLY A 339 2.49 -5.02 -19.67
CA GLY A 339 2.98 -3.69 -20.02
C GLY A 339 3.45 -2.92 -18.78
N LEU A 340 4.70 -2.46 -18.75
CA LEU A 340 5.22 -1.52 -17.75
C LEU A 340 5.10 -0.10 -18.31
N THR A 341 4.29 0.74 -17.69
CA THR A 341 3.99 2.11 -18.12
C THR A 341 3.38 2.92 -16.97
N ASP A 342 3.36 4.24 -17.04
CA ASP A 342 2.62 5.11 -16.11
C ASP A 342 1.11 5.18 -16.43
N LEU A 343 0.67 4.52 -17.50
CA LEU A 343 -0.70 4.56 -18.01
C LEU A 343 -1.21 5.96 -18.40
N GLU A 344 -0.33 6.96 -18.56
CA GLU A 344 -0.68 8.25 -19.17
C GLU A 344 -0.74 8.15 -20.69
N ILE A 345 -1.49 7.15 -21.17
CA ILE A 345 -1.64 6.79 -22.58
C ILE A 345 -2.96 7.31 -23.12
N SER A 346 -2.92 8.00 -24.26
CA SER A 346 -4.11 8.57 -24.90
C SER A 346 -4.65 7.74 -26.09
N ASP A 347 -3.87 6.75 -26.58
CA ASP A 347 -4.14 6.03 -27.83
C ASP A 347 -4.36 4.51 -27.63
N PHE A 348 -5.17 4.11 -26.66
CA PHE A 348 -5.45 2.69 -26.48
C PHE A 348 -6.16 2.09 -27.71
N PRO A 349 -5.62 1.01 -28.31
CA PRO A 349 -6.29 0.29 -29.37
C PRO A 349 -7.51 -0.50 -28.84
N SER A 350 -8.21 -1.22 -29.71
CA SER A 350 -9.24 -2.18 -29.29
C SER A 350 -8.60 -3.29 -28.45
N ALA A 351 -9.35 -3.82 -27.46
CA ALA A 351 -8.86 -4.89 -26.60
C ALA A 351 -8.44 -6.12 -27.43
N PRO A 352 -7.23 -6.67 -27.22
CA PRO A 352 -6.77 -7.86 -27.90
C PRO A 352 -7.51 -9.12 -27.42
N ALA A 353 -7.34 -10.24 -28.12
CA ALA A 353 -7.96 -11.51 -27.73
C ALA A 353 -7.23 -12.24 -26.58
N TYR A 354 -5.99 -11.87 -26.29
CA TYR A 354 -5.19 -12.43 -25.22
C TYR A 354 -5.28 -11.57 -23.94
N PRO A 355 -5.03 -12.17 -22.78
CA PRO A 355 -5.01 -11.44 -21.50
C PRO A 355 -3.94 -10.35 -21.46
N VAL A 356 -4.25 -9.22 -20.83
CA VAL A 356 -3.34 -8.09 -20.67
C VAL A 356 -3.26 -7.68 -19.22
N LEU A 357 -2.04 -7.53 -18.71
CA LEU A 357 -1.73 -6.95 -17.40
C LEU A 357 -0.91 -5.68 -17.60
N TRP A 358 -1.40 -4.59 -17.06
CA TRP A 358 -0.67 -3.33 -16.95
C TRP A 358 -0.01 -3.23 -15.60
N VAL A 359 1.29 -3.05 -15.56
CA VAL A 359 2.06 -2.74 -14.35
C VAL A 359 2.34 -1.24 -14.38
N SER A 360 1.54 -0.49 -13.63
CA SER A 360 1.64 0.97 -13.55
C SER A 360 2.70 1.37 -12.53
N THR A 361 3.48 2.42 -12.84
CA THR A 361 4.41 3.03 -11.88
C THR A 361 3.65 3.71 -10.74
N ASP A 362 4.31 3.95 -9.60
CA ASP A 362 3.66 4.50 -8.39
C ASP A 362 3.03 5.89 -8.59
N ILE A 363 3.56 6.66 -9.56
CA ILE A 363 3.06 8.00 -9.92
C ILE A 363 2.02 7.96 -11.04
N GLY A 364 1.80 6.81 -11.67
CA GLY A 364 0.95 6.66 -12.85
C GLY A 364 -0.54 6.51 -12.55
N SER A 365 -1.32 6.33 -13.61
CA SER A 365 -2.75 6.07 -13.52
C SER A 365 -3.02 4.65 -13.01
N ASP A 366 -4.10 4.48 -12.27
CA ASP A 366 -4.59 3.19 -11.79
C ASP A 366 -5.71 2.59 -12.68
N ARG A 367 -5.95 3.19 -13.84
CA ARG A 367 -7.05 2.81 -14.74
C ARG A 367 -6.57 2.68 -16.18
N ALA A 368 -6.90 1.55 -16.76
CA ALA A 368 -6.81 1.32 -18.19
C ALA A 368 -8.22 1.06 -18.76
N PRO A 369 -8.49 1.33 -20.04
CA PRO A 369 -9.77 1.03 -20.68
C PRO A 369 -10.12 -0.46 -20.69
N TRP A 370 -9.09 -1.32 -20.67
CA TRP A 370 -9.18 -2.78 -20.66
C TRP A 370 -7.89 -3.38 -20.09
N GLY A 371 -7.94 -4.66 -19.71
CA GLY A 371 -6.85 -5.37 -19.03
C GLY A 371 -6.90 -5.22 -17.49
N GLU A 372 -6.12 -6.05 -16.80
CA GLU A 372 -5.90 -5.92 -15.37
C GLU A 372 -4.84 -4.85 -15.10
N VAL A 373 -4.90 -4.16 -13.96
CA VAL A 373 -3.91 -3.16 -13.56
C VAL A 373 -3.33 -3.54 -12.21
N ALA A 374 -2.00 -3.61 -12.15
CA ALA A 374 -1.24 -3.76 -10.91
C ALA A 374 -0.34 -2.53 -10.74
N ILE A 375 -0.11 -2.07 -9.51
CA ILE A 375 0.73 -0.90 -9.23
C ILE A 375 2.08 -1.39 -8.72
N LEU A 376 3.16 -1.04 -9.44
CA LEU A 376 4.53 -1.29 -9.04
C LEU A 376 4.91 -0.28 -7.95
N LYS A 377 5.12 -0.78 -6.73
CA LYS A 377 5.68 0.02 -5.64
C LYS A 377 7.13 -0.36 -5.45
N MET A 378 7.98 0.64 -5.48
CA MET A 378 9.34 0.51 -5.01
C MET A 378 9.26 0.41 -3.48
N GLY A 379 9.60 -0.76 -2.92
CA GLY A 379 9.75 -0.89 -1.48
C GLY A 379 10.84 0.07 -0.99
N ASP A 380 10.52 0.84 0.06
CA ASP A 380 11.52 1.64 0.80
C ASP A 380 12.58 0.74 1.44
#